data_27807976d4ea76892f341b9adefb08dd
#
_entry.id   27807976d4ea76892f341b9adefb08dd
#
_cell.length_a   1.000
_cell.length_b   1.000
_cell.length_c   1.000
_cell.angle_alpha   90.00
_cell.angle_beta   90.00
_cell.angle_gamma   90.00
#
_symmetry.space_group_name_H-M   'P 1'
#
loop_
_entity.id
_entity.type
_entity.pdbx_description
1 polymer ?
#
loop_
_entity_poly.entity_id
_entity_poly.type
_entity_poly.pdbx_seq_one_letter_code
_entity_poly.pdbx_strand_id
1 'polypeptide(L)'
;MLCIMDGWGHREEKAHNAVALAATPTVDALAERWPASLLAASGADVGLPDGQVGNSEVGHMNIGAGRIVMQDLPRLNAACKDGSLAAHADL
;
A
#
# COMPACT_ATOMS: atom_id res chain seq x y z
N MET A 1 -19.25 8.14 0.83
CA MET A 1 -18.86 7.51 -0.46
C MET A 1 -17.36 7.36 -0.47
N LEU A 2 -16.81 6.20 -0.80
CA LEU A 2 -15.38 5.96 -1.02
C LEU A 2 -15.14 5.93 -2.54
N CYS A 3 -14.19 6.72 -3.03
CA CYS A 3 -13.75 6.71 -4.42
C CYS A 3 -12.25 6.36 -4.46
N ILE A 4 -11.91 5.25 -5.09
CA ILE A 4 -10.53 4.77 -5.21
C ILE A 4 -10.04 5.04 -6.63
N MET A 5 -9.00 5.88 -6.76
CA MET A 5 -8.29 6.09 -8.01
C MET A 5 -7.07 5.18 -8.02
N ASP A 6 -7.27 3.95 -8.47
CA ASP A 6 -6.23 2.92 -8.50
C ASP A 6 -5.06 3.35 -9.39
N GLY A 7 -3.84 3.16 -8.90
CA GLY A 7 -2.63 3.60 -9.58
C GLY A 7 -2.31 5.10 -9.46
N TRP A 8 -3.14 5.88 -8.78
CA TRP A 8 -2.86 7.30 -8.53
C TRP A 8 -1.83 7.43 -7.41
N GLY A 9 -0.58 7.74 -7.77
CA GLY A 9 0.53 7.87 -6.84
C GLY A 9 0.98 9.31 -6.63
N HIS A 10 1.78 9.54 -5.59
CA HIS A 10 2.41 10.80 -5.28
C HIS A 10 3.91 10.73 -5.52
N ARG A 11 4.44 11.69 -6.29
CA ARG A 11 5.86 11.92 -6.49
C ARG A 11 6.08 13.40 -6.81
N GLU A 12 7.04 14.03 -6.16
CA GLU A 12 7.31 15.46 -6.34
C GLU A 12 7.93 15.78 -7.71
N GLU A 13 8.76 14.87 -8.25
CA GLU A 13 9.36 15.05 -9.57
C GLU A 13 8.30 15.07 -10.67
N LYS A 14 8.41 16.08 -11.54
CA LYS A 14 7.50 16.25 -12.69
C LYS A 14 7.92 15.44 -13.92
N ALA A 15 9.22 15.18 -14.10
CA ALA A 15 9.71 14.41 -15.23
C ALA A 15 9.10 13.01 -15.25
N HIS A 16 8.49 12.62 -16.36
CA HIS A 16 7.81 11.33 -16.53
C HIS A 16 6.71 11.04 -15.48
N ASN A 17 6.08 12.09 -14.94
CA ASN A 17 5.00 11.99 -13.95
C ASN A 17 3.69 12.50 -14.55
N ALA A 18 2.91 11.61 -15.11
CA ALA A 18 1.66 11.95 -15.76
C ALA A 18 0.65 12.64 -14.82
N VAL A 19 0.61 12.23 -13.55
CA VAL A 19 -0.25 12.84 -12.52
C VAL A 19 0.12 14.31 -12.30
N ALA A 20 1.41 14.59 -12.12
CA ALA A 20 1.89 15.95 -11.86
C ALA A 20 1.87 16.87 -13.10
N LEU A 21 1.78 16.29 -14.31
CA LEU A 21 1.74 17.03 -15.58
C LEU A 21 0.31 17.23 -16.10
N ALA A 22 -0.64 16.45 -15.63
CA ALA A 22 -2.03 16.55 -16.04
C ALA A 22 -2.70 17.79 -15.43
N ALA A 23 -3.64 18.36 -16.16
CA ALA A 23 -4.55 19.40 -15.63
C ALA A 23 -5.65 18.72 -14.81
N THR A 24 -5.56 18.78 -13.49
CA THR A 24 -6.48 18.10 -12.56
C THR A 24 -7.16 19.07 -11.60
N PRO A 25 -7.86 20.12 -12.11
CA PRO A 25 -8.35 21.23 -11.28
C PRO A 25 -9.29 20.78 -10.17
N THR A 26 -10.07 19.73 -10.37
CA THR A 26 -10.98 19.21 -9.33
C THR A 26 -10.21 18.51 -8.21
N VAL A 27 -9.23 17.67 -8.54
CA VAL A 27 -8.39 16.96 -7.55
C VAL A 27 -7.54 17.95 -6.78
N ASP A 28 -6.96 18.93 -7.49
CA ASP A 28 -6.16 20.00 -6.90
C ASP A 28 -6.98 20.81 -5.89
N ALA A 29 -8.18 21.24 -6.27
CA ALA A 29 -9.09 21.97 -5.40
C ALA A 29 -9.55 21.13 -4.17
N LEU A 30 -9.72 19.83 -4.32
CA LEU A 30 -10.05 18.94 -3.20
C LEU A 30 -8.88 18.82 -2.23
N ALA A 31 -7.66 18.65 -2.73
CA ALA A 31 -6.44 18.56 -1.92
C ALA A 31 -6.16 19.86 -1.14
N GLU A 32 -6.47 21.02 -1.71
CA GLU A 32 -6.31 22.32 -1.05
C GLU A 32 -7.38 22.61 0.02
N ARG A 33 -8.61 22.19 -0.22
CA ARG A 33 -9.77 22.56 0.63
C ARG A 33 -10.04 21.57 1.77
N TRP A 34 -9.60 20.33 1.65
CA TRP A 34 -9.92 19.26 2.58
C TRP A 34 -8.65 18.63 3.14
N PRO A 35 -8.70 18.06 4.35
CA PRO A 35 -7.57 17.33 4.90
C PRO A 35 -7.11 16.22 3.95
N ALA A 36 -5.82 16.16 3.69
CA ALA A 36 -5.19 15.14 2.86
C ALA A 36 -4.01 14.50 3.59
N SER A 37 -3.77 13.23 3.32
CA SER A 37 -2.61 12.50 3.84
C SER A 37 -2.08 11.52 2.80
N LEU A 38 -0.81 11.15 2.94
CA LEU A 38 -0.19 10.10 2.14
C LEU A 38 -0.28 8.77 2.86
N LEU A 39 -0.50 7.72 2.10
CA LEU A 39 -0.46 6.34 2.58
C LEU A 39 0.75 5.63 1.97
N ALA A 40 1.44 4.84 2.77
CA ALA A 40 2.45 3.92 2.26
C ALA A 40 1.79 2.89 1.33
N ALA A 41 2.45 2.58 0.22
CA ALA A 41 1.92 1.70 -0.83
C ALA A 41 2.88 0.54 -1.16
N SER A 42 3.85 0.24 -0.29
CA SER A 42 4.86 -0.80 -0.53
C SER A 42 5.37 -1.41 0.76
N GLY A 43 6.02 -2.55 0.65
CA GLY A 43 6.73 -3.20 1.74
C GLY A 43 5.85 -3.60 2.93
N ALA A 44 6.43 -3.59 4.12
CA ALA A 44 5.78 -4.05 5.35
C ALA A 44 4.51 -3.27 5.70
N ASP A 45 4.44 -2.00 5.32
CA ASP A 45 3.28 -1.13 5.57
C ASP A 45 2.00 -1.57 4.85
N VAL A 46 2.14 -2.42 3.84
CA VAL A 46 1.01 -3.03 3.12
C VAL A 46 0.98 -4.56 3.24
N GLY A 47 1.80 -5.13 4.12
CA GLY A 47 1.85 -6.57 4.38
C GLY A 47 2.69 -7.37 3.39
N LEU A 48 3.59 -6.73 2.66
CA LEU A 48 4.53 -7.33 1.72
C LEU A 48 5.96 -7.36 2.30
N PRO A 49 6.88 -8.16 1.72
CA PRO A 49 8.29 -8.05 2.05
C PRO A 49 8.86 -6.65 1.80
N ASP A 50 9.88 -6.26 2.58
CA ASP A 50 10.56 -4.99 2.41
C ASP A 50 11.08 -4.82 0.98
N GLY A 51 10.92 -3.62 0.43
CA GLY A 51 11.34 -3.29 -0.93
C GLY A 51 10.41 -3.78 -2.04
N GLN A 52 9.39 -4.55 -1.73
CA GLN A 52 8.40 -4.99 -2.71
C GLN A 52 7.35 -3.91 -2.94
N VAL A 53 7.14 -3.54 -4.20
CA VAL A 53 6.10 -2.59 -4.62
C VAL A 53 4.72 -3.21 -4.39
N GLY A 54 3.79 -2.42 -3.86
CA GLY A 54 2.41 -2.83 -3.68
C GLY A 54 1.66 -3.02 -5.00
N ASN A 55 0.47 -3.58 -4.89
CA ASN A 55 -0.44 -3.79 -6.00
C ASN A 55 -1.89 -3.55 -5.56
N SER A 56 -2.80 -3.55 -6.53
CA SER A 56 -4.22 -3.30 -6.30
C SER A 56 -4.86 -4.30 -5.33
N GLU A 57 -4.53 -5.58 -5.44
CA GLU A 57 -5.09 -6.64 -4.58
C GLU A 57 -4.77 -6.40 -3.11
N VAL A 58 -3.48 -6.21 -2.81
CA VAL A 58 -3.01 -5.96 -1.44
C VAL A 58 -3.57 -4.64 -0.89
N GLY A 59 -3.59 -3.58 -1.70
CA GLY A 59 -4.13 -2.28 -1.30
C GLY A 59 -5.61 -2.35 -0.95
N HIS A 60 -6.43 -2.96 -1.81
CA HIS A 60 -7.87 -3.13 -1.55
C HIS A 60 -8.15 -4.05 -0.36
N MET A 61 -7.33 -5.09 -0.16
CA MET A 61 -7.44 -5.97 1.00
C MET A 61 -7.21 -5.21 2.30
N ASN A 62 -6.19 -4.35 2.36
CA ASN A 62 -5.89 -3.53 3.54
C ASN A 62 -6.99 -2.49 3.80
N ILE A 63 -7.51 -1.83 2.76
CA ILE A 63 -8.63 -0.89 2.87
C ILE A 63 -9.87 -1.62 3.41
N GLY A 64 -10.21 -2.78 2.86
CA GLY A 64 -11.38 -3.55 3.29
C GLY A 64 -11.26 -4.11 4.70
N ALA A 65 -10.06 -4.50 5.12
CA ALA A 65 -9.79 -5.00 6.46
C ALA A 65 -9.65 -3.90 7.52
N GLY A 66 -9.41 -2.65 7.11
CA GLY A 66 -9.11 -1.53 8.03
C GLY A 66 -7.81 -1.71 8.81
N ARG A 67 -6.92 -2.56 8.36
CA ARG A 67 -5.62 -2.86 8.96
C ARG A 67 -4.65 -3.44 7.94
N ILE A 68 -3.37 -3.48 8.27
CA ILE A 68 -2.39 -4.20 7.46
C ILE A 68 -2.68 -5.71 7.50
N VAL A 69 -2.85 -6.32 6.33
CA VAL A 69 -3.01 -7.76 6.16
C VAL A 69 -1.69 -8.34 5.66
N MET A 70 -0.97 -8.99 6.57
CA MET A 70 0.30 -9.64 6.22
C MET A 70 0.06 -10.77 5.23
N GLN A 71 0.76 -10.73 4.10
CA GLN A 71 0.72 -11.77 3.09
C GLN A 71 1.48 -13.02 3.56
N ASP A 72 1.30 -14.14 2.86
CA ASP A 72 1.87 -15.42 3.30
C ASP A 72 3.39 -15.41 3.40
N LEU A 73 4.08 -14.80 2.42
CA LEU A 73 5.55 -14.78 2.44
C LEU A 73 6.13 -14.02 3.65
N PRO A 74 5.70 -12.82 4.02
CA PRO A 74 6.12 -12.17 5.27
C PRO A 74 5.77 -12.98 6.52
N ARG A 75 4.61 -13.64 6.54
CA ARG A 75 4.19 -14.50 7.67
C ARG A 75 5.12 -15.68 7.83
N LEU A 76 5.43 -16.38 6.74
CA LEU A 76 6.37 -17.50 6.75
C LEU A 76 7.78 -17.04 7.14
N ASN A 77 8.24 -15.92 6.61
CA ASN A 77 9.53 -15.35 6.99
C ASN A 77 9.62 -15.03 8.49
N ALA A 78 8.55 -14.48 9.07
CA ALA A 78 8.46 -14.23 10.50
C ALA A 78 8.52 -15.54 11.30
N ALA A 79 7.73 -16.54 10.92
CA ALA A 79 7.69 -17.84 11.57
C ALA A 79 9.01 -18.62 11.46
N CYS A 80 9.76 -18.43 10.37
CA CYS A 80 11.12 -18.98 10.26
C CYS A 80 12.09 -18.28 11.21
N LYS A 81 11.98 -16.94 11.34
CA LYS A 81 12.90 -16.15 12.16
C LYS A 81 12.70 -16.38 13.66
N ASP A 82 11.47 -16.52 14.11
CA ASP A 82 11.12 -16.73 15.52
C ASP A 82 11.09 -18.21 15.93
N GLY A 83 11.28 -19.12 14.98
CA GLY A 83 11.30 -20.56 15.21
C GLY A 83 9.91 -21.20 15.35
N SER A 84 8.83 -20.45 15.26
CA SER A 84 7.46 -20.97 15.42
C SER A 84 7.06 -21.94 14.30
N LEU A 85 7.67 -21.81 13.12
CA LEU A 85 7.45 -22.74 12.01
C LEU A 85 7.87 -24.16 12.37
N ALA A 86 9.03 -24.34 13.03
CA ALA A 86 9.53 -25.65 13.45
C ALA A 86 8.69 -26.31 14.57
N ALA A 87 7.89 -25.51 15.27
CA ALA A 87 7.00 -25.98 16.32
C ALA A 87 5.54 -26.18 15.83
N HIS A 88 5.28 -25.98 14.54
CA HIS A 88 3.95 -26.12 13.98
C HIS A 88 3.54 -27.61 13.95
N ALA A 89 2.30 -27.88 14.42
CA ALA A 89 1.84 -29.26 14.62
C ALA A 89 1.66 -30.08 13.32
N ASP A 90 1.57 -29.41 12.17
CA ASP A 90 1.37 -30.04 10.87
C ASP A 90 2.69 -30.23 10.09
N LEU A 91 3.84 -29.92 10.70
CA LEU A 91 5.20 -30.14 10.17
C LEU A 91 5.93 -31.20 10.99
#